data_8487767dc81df6af34002095937d14e2
#
_entry.id   8487767dc81df6af34002095937d14e2
#
_cell.length_a   1.000
_cell.length_b   1.000
_cell.length_c   1.000
_cell.angle_alpha   90.00
_cell.angle_beta   90.00
_cell.angle_gamma   90.00
#
_symmetry.space_group_name_H-M   'P 1'
#
loop_
_entity.id
_entity.type
_entity.pdbx_description
1 polymer ?
#
loop_
_entity_poly.entity_id
_entity_poly.type
_entity_poly.pdbx_seq_one_letter_code
_entity_poly.pdbx_strand_id
1 'polypeptide(L)'
;IRSVLLQNYPHVEYFVMDGGSTDNTKSVLEKYSPWITEWKSEDDKGQSHAINKGFAKSSGDIVAWLNADDIYLPKTLLSVAKAMIDYPSAGFSYGDWSEIDSDGNIQGTFSSESPSVLNLLRTVKSYVAQPTLFFRRKALEDIGFVDEDLHMVMDFELLLRLLSKYEPLQVDKLLASYRTHPATKTNRLETLAWHEREIVFRRTLSNKKMPADVHALKKEIMGIFFRRAAYEHICSLRVLKSFRSIFLSLVYNPFQLFDLGLWFKFIRN
;
A
#
# COMPACT_ATOMS: atom_id res chain seq x y z
N ILE A 1 -16.40 -9.66 0.91
CA ILE A 1 -16.72 -10.91 1.63
C ILE A 1 -16.67 -12.09 0.68
N ARG A 2 -17.53 -12.15 -0.36
CA ARG A 2 -17.65 -13.33 -1.24
C ARG A 2 -16.34 -13.72 -1.92
N SER A 3 -15.51 -12.77 -2.34
CA SER A 3 -14.23 -13.07 -2.99
C SER A 3 -13.23 -13.78 -2.07
N VAL A 4 -13.34 -13.61 -0.76
CA VAL A 4 -12.56 -14.34 0.25
C VAL A 4 -13.16 -15.72 0.47
N LEU A 5 -14.48 -15.83 0.72
CA LEU A 5 -15.14 -17.09 1.01
C LEU A 5 -15.07 -18.09 -0.16
N LEU A 6 -15.09 -17.59 -1.39
CA LEU A 6 -15.01 -18.41 -2.61
C LEU A 6 -13.58 -18.84 -3.00
N GLN A 7 -12.56 -18.54 -2.17
CA GLN A 7 -11.19 -19.02 -2.41
C GLN A 7 -11.07 -20.55 -2.28
N ASN A 8 -12.01 -21.18 -1.63
CA ASN A 8 -11.99 -22.64 -1.35
C ASN A 8 -10.66 -23.10 -0.74
N TYR A 9 -10.09 -22.28 0.16
CA TYR A 9 -8.88 -22.58 0.91
C TYR A 9 -9.28 -23.08 2.31
N PRO A 10 -8.84 -24.27 2.74
CA PRO A 10 -9.44 -24.95 3.92
C PRO A 10 -9.09 -24.30 5.25
N HIS A 11 -7.98 -23.56 5.33
CA HIS A 11 -7.45 -23.02 6.59
C HIS A 11 -7.43 -21.49 6.54
N VAL A 12 -8.61 -20.87 6.40
CA VAL A 12 -8.76 -19.40 6.41
C VAL A 12 -9.43 -18.98 7.72
N GLU A 13 -8.74 -18.12 8.45
CA GLU A 13 -9.37 -17.26 9.45
C GLU A 13 -9.77 -15.96 8.76
N TYR A 14 -11.04 -15.62 8.78
CA TYR A 14 -11.55 -14.41 8.16
C TYR A 14 -12.14 -13.47 9.22
N PHE A 15 -11.46 -12.37 9.45
CA PHE A 15 -11.89 -11.32 10.38
C PHE A 15 -12.39 -10.12 9.59
N VAL A 16 -13.52 -9.52 10.01
CA VAL A 16 -14.01 -8.27 9.43
C VAL A 16 -14.10 -7.21 10.53
N MET A 17 -13.27 -6.18 10.42
CA MET A 17 -13.22 -5.05 11.34
C MET A 17 -13.89 -3.85 10.67
N ASP A 18 -15.08 -3.51 11.12
CA ASP A 18 -15.87 -2.38 10.63
C ASP A 18 -15.77 -1.21 11.61
N GLY A 19 -15.40 -0.03 11.12
CA GLY A 19 -15.20 1.20 11.88
C GLY A 19 -16.50 1.92 12.27
N GLY A 20 -17.57 1.20 12.52
CA GLY A 20 -18.85 1.77 12.94
C GLY A 20 -19.71 2.28 11.77
N SER A 21 -19.78 1.55 10.67
CA SER A 21 -20.62 1.91 9.51
C SER A 21 -22.09 2.14 9.90
N THR A 22 -22.67 3.18 9.30
CA THR A 22 -24.06 3.59 9.52
C THR A 22 -25.00 3.17 8.38
N ASP A 23 -24.46 2.56 7.33
CA ASP A 23 -25.19 2.02 6.19
C ASP A 23 -25.62 0.55 6.41
N ASN A 24 -25.90 -0.16 5.33
CA ASN A 24 -26.29 -1.58 5.37
C ASN A 24 -25.17 -2.57 5.70
N THR A 25 -23.94 -2.09 6.00
CA THR A 25 -22.79 -2.97 6.25
C THR A 25 -23.04 -3.98 7.35
N LYS A 26 -23.65 -3.58 8.48
CA LYS A 26 -23.98 -4.50 9.59
C LYS A 26 -24.92 -5.63 9.15
N SER A 27 -25.97 -5.31 8.42
CA SER A 27 -26.90 -6.34 7.91
C SER A 27 -26.21 -7.33 6.95
N VAL A 28 -25.24 -6.83 6.17
CA VAL A 28 -24.41 -7.71 5.32
C VAL A 28 -23.53 -8.61 6.18
N LEU A 29 -22.89 -8.07 7.21
CA LEU A 29 -22.03 -8.84 8.13
C LEU A 29 -22.82 -9.91 8.87
N GLU A 30 -24.00 -9.57 9.38
CA GLU A 30 -24.93 -10.52 10.01
C GLU A 30 -25.29 -11.68 9.07
N LYS A 31 -25.63 -11.38 7.81
CA LYS A 31 -25.95 -12.37 6.79
C LYS A 31 -24.80 -13.35 6.54
N TYR A 32 -23.55 -12.88 6.53
CA TYR A 32 -22.36 -13.70 6.26
C TYR A 32 -21.68 -14.23 7.54
N SER A 33 -22.20 -13.91 8.71
CA SER A 33 -21.65 -14.29 10.00
C SER A 33 -21.33 -15.79 10.14
N PRO A 34 -22.14 -16.75 9.61
CA PRO A 34 -21.82 -18.17 9.71
C PRO A 34 -20.52 -18.60 9.02
N TRP A 35 -19.98 -17.79 8.12
CA TRP A 35 -18.77 -18.09 7.34
C TRP A 35 -17.59 -17.17 7.66
N ILE A 36 -17.79 -16.20 8.54
CA ILE A 36 -16.75 -15.26 9.03
C ILE A 36 -16.28 -15.77 10.39
N THR A 37 -14.97 -15.84 10.63
CA THR A 37 -14.42 -16.29 11.91
C THR A 37 -14.88 -15.36 13.05
N GLU A 38 -14.75 -14.06 12.81
CA GLU A 38 -15.27 -13.02 13.71
C GLU A 38 -15.48 -11.74 12.92
N TRP A 39 -16.54 -11.00 13.22
CA TRP A 39 -16.70 -9.64 12.78
C TRP A 39 -17.04 -8.72 13.94
N LYS A 40 -16.57 -7.49 13.86
CA LYS A 40 -16.84 -6.46 14.87
C LYS A 40 -17.11 -5.13 14.18
N SER A 41 -18.18 -4.47 14.62
CA SER A 41 -18.54 -3.12 14.19
C SER A 41 -18.54 -2.21 15.38
N GLU A 42 -17.54 -1.34 15.46
CA GLU A 42 -17.34 -0.37 16.54
C GLU A 42 -16.53 0.81 16.03
N ASP A 43 -16.63 1.94 16.68
CA ASP A 43 -15.82 3.11 16.36
C ASP A 43 -14.32 2.75 16.44
N ASP A 44 -13.56 3.22 15.48
CA ASP A 44 -12.12 3.03 15.41
C ASP A 44 -11.37 4.35 15.19
N LYS A 45 -10.03 4.28 15.23
CA LYS A 45 -9.15 5.43 14.96
C LYS A 45 -8.77 5.55 13.50
N GLY A 46 -9.46 4.85 12.61
CA GLY A 46 -9.19 4.79 11.18
C GLY A 46 -8.73 3.42 10.71
N GLN A 47 -8.55 3.29 9.40
CA GLN A 47 -8.27 2.03 8.71
C GLN A 47 -7.07 1.26 9.28
N SER A 48 -5.96 1.95 9.61
CA SER A 48 -4.76 1.31 10.17
C SER A 48 -5.04 0.64 11.51
N HIS A 49 -5.86 1.26 12.37
CA HIS A 49 -6.28 0.68 13.63
C HIS A 49 -7.18 -0.56 13.43
N ALA A 50 -8.12 -0.52 12.48
CA ALA A 50 -8.95 -1.68 12.14
C ALA A 50 -8.10 -2.85 11.61
N ILE A 51 -7.11 -2.59 10.73
CA ILE A 51 -6.18 -3.58 10.21
C ILE A 51 -5.40 -4.24 11.36
N ASN A 52 -4.83 -3.44 12.27
CA ASN A 52 -4.07 -3.95 13.42
C ASN A 52 -4.92 -4.79 14.36
N LYS A 53 -6.18 -4.43 14.60
CA LYS A 53 -7.13 -5.27 15.36
C LYS A 53 -7.30 -6.66 14.71
N GLY A 54 -7.45 -6.69 13.38
CA GLY A 54 -7.55 -7.94 12.63
C GLY A 54 -6.28 -8.79 12.75
N PHE A 55 -5.10 -8.17 12.56
CA PHE A 55 -3.83 -8.86 12.71
C PHE A 55 -3.59 -9.41 14.11
N ALA A 56 -3.94 -8.65 15.16
CA ALA A 56 -3.79 -9.09 16.55
C ALA A 56 -4.68 -10.31 16.90
N LYS A 57 -5.84 -10.44 16.24
CA LYS A 57 -6.77 -11.56 16.46
C LYS A 57 -6.40 -12.80 15.65
N SER A 58 -5.77 -12.62 14.50
CA SER A 58 -5.46 -13.73 13.60
C SER A 58 -4.34 -14.61 14.15
N SER A 59 -4.32 -15.91 13.82
CA SER A 59 -3.30 -16.88 14.25
C SER A 59 -2.53 -17.52 13.09
N GLY A 60 -2.97 -17.33 11.86
CA GLY A 60 -2.39 -17.92 10.65
C GLY A 60 -0.93 -17.51 10.42
N ASP A 61 -0.12 -18.38 9.82
CA ASP A 61 1.29 -18.13 9.48
C ASP A 61 1.45 -17.05 8.41
N ILE A 62 0.44 -16.90 7.55
CA ILE A 62 0.37 -15.89 6.49
C ILE A 62 -0.84 -15.01 6.78
N VAL A 63 -0.64 -13.71 6.79
CA VAL A 63 -1.69 -12.72 7.04
C VAL A 63 -1.73 -11.70 5.92
N ALA A 64 -2.93 -11.17 5.67
CA ALA A 64 -3.16 -10.11 4.69
C ALA A 64 -4.38 -9.29 5.11
N TRP A 65 -4.53 -8.10 4.54
CA TRP A 65 -5.81 -7.40 4.61
C TRP A 65 -6.32 -7.09 3.22
N LEU A 66 -7.63 -7.05 3.09
CA LEU A 66 -8.33 -6.69 1.87
C LEU A 66 -9.32 -5.57 2.19
N ASN A 67 -9.24 -4.46 1.49
CA ASN A 67 -10.19 -3.38 1.67
C ASN A 67 -11.60 -3.83 1.23
N ALA A 68 -12.63 -3.16 1.74
CA ALA A 68 -14.02 -3.55 1.53
C ALA A 68 -14.47 -3.49 0.06
N ASP A 69 -13.83 -2.65 -0.74
CA ASP A 69 -14.08 -2.41 -2.15
C ASP A 69 -13.24 -3.27 -3.11
N ASP A 70 -12.17 -3.92 -2.61
CA ASP A 70 -11.29 -4.76 -3.39
C ASP A 70 -11.76 -6.24 -3.38
N ILE A 71 -11.25 -7.03 -4.34
CA ILE A 71 -11.59 -8.46 -4.45
C ILE A 71 -10.35 -9.31 -4.74
N TYR A 72 -10.29 -10.50 -4.12
CA TYR A 72 -9.36 -11.55 -4.53
C TYR A 72 -9.88 -12.26 -5.78
N LEU A 73 -8.97 -12.63 -6.66
CA LEU A 73 -9.27 -13.46 -7.82
C LEU A 73 -9.29 -14.96 -7.41
N PRO A 74 -9.90 -15.83 -8.21
CA PRO A 74 -9.99 -17.25 -7.87
C PRO A 74 -8.62 -17.89 -7.65
N LYS A 75 -8.49 -18.70 -6.59
CA LYS A 75 -7.27 -19.43 -6.19
C LYS A 75 -6.11 -18.55 -5.73
N THR A 76 -6.33 -17.28 -5.42
CA THR A 76 -5.28 -16.38 -4.88
C THR A 76 -4.66 -16.96 -3.62
N LEU A 77 -5.47 -17.32 -2.61
CA LEU A 77 -4.94 -17.85 -1.34
C LEU A 77 -4.13 -19.13 -1.53
N LEU A 78 -4.59 -20.04 -2.37
CA LEU A 78 -3.88 -21.29 -2.67
C LEU A 78 -2.54 -21.01 -3.37
N SER A 79 -2.51 -20.08 -4.32
CA SER A 79 -1.29 -19.74 -5.06
C SER A 79 -0.25 -19.09 -4.17
N VAL A 80 -0.68 -18.17 -3.31
CA VAL A 80 0.19 -17.49 -2.33
C VAL A 80 0.71 -18.48 -1.30
N ALA A 81 -0.17 -19.30 -0.71
CA ALA A 81 0.24 -20.29 0.29
C ALA A 81 1.30 -21.27 -0.27
N LYS A 82 1.08 -21.80 -1.48
CA LYS A 82 2.04 -22.67 -2.15
C LYS A 82 3.37 -21.95 -2.36
N ALA A 83 3.38 -20.77 -2.95
CA ALA A 83 4.60 -20.02 -3.20
C ALA A 83 5.36 -19.72 -1.89
N MET A 84 4.68 -19.31 -0.84
CA MET A 84 5.32 -19.02 0.44
C MET A 84 5.79 -20.28 1.19
N ILE A 85 5.20 -21.45 0.96
CA ILE A 85 5.72 -22.74 1.46
C ILE A 85 7.01 -23.11 0.73
N ASP A 86 7.02 -22.98 -0.60
CA ASP A 86 8.19 -23.30 -1.43
C ASP A 86 9.39 -22.35 -1.16
N TYR A 87 9.12 -21.12 -0.68
CA TYR A 87 10.14 -20.11 -0.37
C TYR A 87 10.03 -19.63 1.09
N PRO A 88 10.47 -20.41 2.07
CA PRO A 88 10.31 -20.11 3.50
C PRO A 88 11.09 -18.90 3.99
N SER A 89 12.11 -18.46 3.27
CA SER A 89 12.92 -17.26 3.59
C SER A 89 12.23 -15.94 3.25
N ALA A 90 11.25 -15.95 2.34
CA ALA A 90 10.53 -14.73 1.97
C ALA A 90 9.70 -14.19 3.13
N GLY A 91 9.83 -12.91 3.43
CA GLY A 91 9.04 -12.24 4.48
C GLY A 91 7.63 -11.89 4.06
N PHE A 92 7.42 -11.68 2.77
CA PHE A 92 6.13 -11.37 2.18
C PHE A 92 6.10 -11.74 0.71
N SER A 93 4.89 -11.86 0.16
CA SER A 93 4.68 -12.06 -1.28
C SER A 93 3.77 -10.98 -1.86
N TYR A 94 3.86 -10.82 -3.17
CA TYR A 94 3.05 -9.90 -3.98
C TYR A 94 2.83 -10.51 -5.37
N GLY A 95 1.90 -9.95 -6.14
CA GLY A 95 1.64 -10.40 -7.50
C GLY A 95 0.90 -9.36 -8.33
N ASP A 96 0.50 -9.73 -9.52
CA ASP A 96 -0.18 -8.86 -10.46
C ASP A 96 -1.59 -8.51 -10.02
N TRP A 97 -2.13 -7.40 -10.54
CA TRP A 97 -3.48 -6.95 -10.24
C TRP A 97 -4.21 -6.42 -11.46
N SER A 98 -5.52 -6.35 -11.36
CA SER A 98 -6.34 -5.56 -12.29
C SER A 98 -6.96 -4.37 -11.58
N GLU A 99 -7.27 -3.33 -12.34
CA GLU A 99 -8.13 -2.24 -11.89
C GLU A 99 -9.55 -2.47 -12.39
N ILE A 100 -10.53 -2.25 -11.52
CA ILE A 100 -11.95 -2.34 -11.84
C ILE A 100 -12.67 -1.05 -11.46
N ASP A 101 -13.71 -0.71 -12.21
CA ASP A 101 -14.60 0.41 -11.91
C ASP A 101 -15.61 0.08 -10.79
N SER A 102 -16.54 1.02 -10.51
CA SER A 102 -17.61 0.81 -9.53
C SER A 102 -18.48 -0.40 -9.83
N ASP A 103 -18.67 -0.72 -11.10
CA ASP A 103 -19.55 -1.81 -11.57
C ASP A 103 -18.81 -3.15 -11.65
N GLY A 104 -17.48 -3.15 -11.48
CA GLY A 104 -16.62 -4.33 -11.55
C GLY A 104 -16.07 -4.62 -12.94
N ASN A 105 -16.20 -3.70 -13.90
CA ASN A 105 -15.60 -3.86 -15.22
C ASN A 105 -14.10 -3.59 -15.16
N ILE A 106 -13.31 -4.46 -15.80
CA ILE A 106 -11.86 -4.32 -15.85
C ILE A 106 -11.47 -3.11 -16.69
N GLN A 107 -10.71 -2.20 -16.11
CA GLN A 107 -10.15 -1.01 -16.74
C GLN A 107 -8.71 -1.24 -17.24
N GLY A 108 -7.99 -2.16 -16.60
CA GLY A 108 -6.63 -2.52 -16.97
C GLY A 108 -6.09 -3.68 -16.15
N THR A 109 -5.02 -4.29 -16.61
CA THR A 109 -4.25 -5.33 -15.91
C THR A 109 -2.81 -4.88 -15.84
N PHE A 110 -2.19 -5.03 -14.68
CA PHE A 110 -0.87 -4.52 -14.38
C PHE A 110 0.01 -5.63 -13.80
N SER A 111 1.23 -5.71 -14.30
CA SER A 111 2.25 -6.59 -13.75
C SER A 111 3.03 -5.86 -12.65
N SER A 112 3.23 -6.56 -11.55
CA SER A 112 4.04 -6.07 -10.44
C SER A 112 5.52 -6.09 -10.81
N GLU A 113 6.21 -5.00 -10.51
CA GLU A 113 7.66 -4.95 -10.60
C GLU A 113 8.30 -5.32 -9.26
N SER A 114 9.51 -5.90 -9.30
CA SER A 114 10.23 -6.26 -8.06
C SER A 114 10.49 -5.01 -7.21
N PRO A 115 9.89 -4.90 -6.03
CA PRO A 115 10.04 -3.73 -5.20
C PRO A 115 11.41 -3.72 -4.51
N SER A 116 11.99 -2.53 -4.40
CA SER A 116 13.15 -2.27 -3.53
C SER A 116 12.97 -0.95 -2.81
N VAL A 117 13.62 -0.77 -1.66
CA VAL A 117 13.58 0.50 -0.92
C VAL A 117 13.96 1.67 -1.83
N LEU A 118 15.04 1.51 -2.59
CA LEU A 118 15.53 2.56 -3.47
C LEU A 118 14.55 2.90 -4.59
N ASN A 119 13.95 1.89 -5.24
CA ASN A 119 12.97 2.12 -6.30
C ASN A 119 11.72 2.83 -5.78
N LEU A 120 11.17 2.40 -4.64
CA LEU A 120 10.01 3.03 -4.01
C LEU A 120 10.27 4.50 -3.68
N LEU A 121 11.44 4.81 -3.13
CA LEU A 121 11.80 6.18 -2.79
C LEU A 121 12.07 7.05 -4.03
N ARG A 122 12.68 6.52 -5.08
CA ARG A 122 12.93 7.26 -6.33
C ARG A 122 11.67 7.49 -7.15
N THR A 123 10.79 6.52 -7.19
CA THR A 123 9.54 6.62 -7.98
C THR A 123 8.43 7.32 -7.22
N VAL A 124 8.53 7.42 -5.88
CA VAL A 124 7.48 7.95 -4.99
C VAL A 124 6.15 7.18 -5.17
N LYS A 125 6.20 6.00 -5.77
CA LYS A 125 5.06 5.13 -6.06
C LYS A 125 5.42 3.68 -5.71
N SER A 126 4.41 2.90 -5.38
CA SER A 126 4.52 1.45 -5.35
C SER A 126 4.03 0.88 -6.68
N TYR A 127 4.78 -0.05 -7.25
CA TYR A 127 4.37 -0.89 -8.37
C TYR A 127 3.85 -2.25 -7.88
N VAL A 128 3.43 -2.29 -6.63
CA VAL A 128 2.75 -3.42 -6.00
C VAL A 128 1.45 -2.89 -5.44
N ALA A 129 0.35 -3.48 -5.86
CA ALA A 129 -0.97 -3.11 -5.33
C ALA A 129 -1.20 -3.74 -3.96
N GLN A 130 -1.69 -2.97 -3.00
CA GLN A 130 -1.91 -3.40 -1.62
C GLN A 130 -2.71 -4.71 -1.51
N PRO A 131 -3.81 -4.95 -2.25
CA PRO A 131 -4.58 -6.18 -2.13
C PRO A 131 -3.83 -7.44 -2.61
N THR A 132 -2.65 -7.31 -3.22
CA THR A 132 -1.80 -8.45 -3.60
C THR A 132 -0.73 -8.79 -2.57
N LEU A 133 -0.62 -8.02 -1.48
CA LEU A 133 0.38 -8.21 -0.44
C LEU A 133 -0.08 -9.25 0.59
N PHE A 134 0.77 -10.26 0.82
CA PHE A 134 0.60 -11.29 1.83
C PHE A 134 1.87 -11.40 2.65
N PHE A 135 1.76 -11.39 3.96
CA PHE A 135 2.88 -11.25 4.88
C PHE A 135 3.05 -12.51 5.71
N ARG A 136 4.31 -12.93 5.95
CA ARG A 136 4.53 -13.84 7.09
C ARG A 136 4.22 -13.09 8.38
N ARG A 137 3.44 -13.73 9.23
CA ARG A 137 3.15 -13.19 10.57
C ARG A 137 4.43 -12.79 11.30
N LYS A 138 5.44 -13.67 11.35
CA LYS A 138 6.73 -13.39 11.99
C LYS A 138 7.42 -12.15 11.44
N ALA A 139 7.29 -11.88 10.14
CA ALA A 139 7.88 -10.68 9.55
C ALA A 139 7.17 -9.42 10.04
N LEU A 140 5.82 -9.43 10.10
CA LEU A 140 5.07 -8.30 10.66
C LEU A 140 5.33 -8.09 12.15
N GLU A 141 5.37 -9.15 12.95
CA GLU A 141 5.68 -9.07 14.39
C GLU A 141 7.07 -8.47 14.64
N ASP A 142 8.03 -8.82 13.80
CA ASP A 142 9.41 -8.38 13.91
C ASP A 142 9.63 -6.90 13.51
N ILE A 143 8.91 -6.41 12.50
CA ILE A 143 9.02 -5.01 12.04
C ILE A 143 7.98 -4.09 12.68
N GLY A 144 6.99 -4.64 13.38
CA GLY A 144 5.78 -3.95 13.84
C GLY A 144 4.68 -3.95 12.77
N PHE A 145 3.45 -3.89 13.21
CA PHE A 145 2.26 -3.84 12.35
C PHE A 145 2.16 -2.50 11.60
N VAL A 146 0.98 -2.18 11.09
CA VAL A 146 0.70 -0.93 10.36
C VAL A 146 0.84 0.27 11.32
N ASP A 147 1.43 1.36 10.87
CA ASP A 147 1.52 2.61 11.64
C ASP A 147 0.13 3.28 11.70
N GLU A 148 -0.44 3.38 12.91
CA GLU A 148 -1.78 3.92 13.14
C GLU A 148 -1.86 5.44 13.00
N ASP A 149 -0.74 6.14 13.00
CA ASP A 149 -0.67 7.58 12.73
C ASP A 149 -0.76 7.90 11.24
N LEU A 150 -0.68 6.87 10.36
CA LEU A 150 -0.78 7.02 8.93
C LEU A 150 -2.16 6.57 8.43
N HIS A 151 -2.80 7.43 7.64
CA HIS A 151 -4.14 7.18 7.12
C HIS A 151 -4.17 6.87 5.61
N MET A 152 -3.16 7.34 4.86
CA MET A 152 -3.14 7.26 3.39
C MET A 152 -2.02 6.40 2.82
N VAL A 153 -0.88 6.31 3.51
CA VAL A 153 0.33 5.68 2.97
C VAL A 153 0.90 4.61 3.90
N MET A 154 0.04 4.04 4.74
CA MET A 154 0.42 2.99 5.69
C MET A 154 0.93 1.72 5.01
N ASP A 155 0.39 1.38 3.85
CA ASP A 155 0.84 0.26 3.02
C ASP A 155 2.24 0.49 2.42
N PHE A 156 2.47 1.70 1.91
CA PHE A 156 3.76 2.12 1.38
C PHE A 156 4.84 2.15 2.48
N GLU A 157 4.51 2.66 3.66
CA GLU A 157 5.40 2.70 4.83
C GLU A 157 5.75 1.28 5.30
N LEU A 158 4.74 0.41 5.44
CA LEU A 158 4.93 -0.98 5.81
C LEU A 158 5.84 -1.71 4.81
N LEU A 159 5.62 -1.50 3.51
CA LEU A 159 6.43 -2.10 2.46
C LEU A 159 7.90 -1.64 2.54
N LEU A 160 8.18 -0.37 2.83
CA LEU A 160 9.55 0.13 3.06
C LEU A 160 10.23 -0.56 4.25
N ARG A 161 9.52 -0.76 5.38
CA ARG A 161 10.06 -1.49 6.54
C ARG A 161 10.31 -2.96 6.21
N LEU A 162 9.40 -3.63 5.52
CA LEU A 162 9.60 -5.02 5.08
C LEU A 162 10.83 -5.16 4.19
N LEU A 163 10.92 -4.35 3.15
CA LEU A 163 12.04 -4.38 2.18
C LEU A 163 13.39 -4.02 2.80
N SER A 164 13.42 -3.35 3.95
CA SER A 164 14.67 -3.08 4.67
C SER A 164 15.25 -4.31 5.35
N LYS A 165 14.48 -5.39 5.48
CA LYS A 165 14.87 -6.57 6.27
C LYS A 165 14.57 -7.91 5.60
N TYR A 166 13.58 -7.98 4.74
CA TYR A 166 13.08 -9.21 4.17
C TYR A 166 13.08 -9.16 2.64
N GLU A 167 13.37 -10.31 2.05
CA GLU A 167 13.26 -10.50 0.59
C GLU A 167 11.78 -10.64 0.20
N PRO A 168 11.35 -9.96 -0.86
CA PRO A 168 10.03 -10.11 -1.45
C PRO A 168 9.94 -11.37 -2.31
N LEU A 169 8.76 -12.00 -2.36
CA LEU A 169 8.46 -13.12 -3.26
C LEU A 169 7.42 -12.71 -4.28
N GLN A 170 7.76 -12.69 -5.54
CA GLN A 170 6.80 -12.49 -6.61
C GLN A 170 6.02 -13.79 -6.88
N VAL A 171 4.71 -13.71 -6.84
CA VAL A 171 3.80 -14.75 -7.32
C VAL A 171 3.37 -14.33 -8.72
N ASP A 172 3.85 -15.03 -9.73
CA ASP A 172 3.59 -14.73 -11.14
C ASP A 172 2.13 -15.09 -11.52
N LYS A 173 1.21 -14.35 -10.93
CA LYS A 173 -0.24 -14.47 -11.12
C LYS A 173 -0.97 -13.18 -10.81
N LEU A 174 -2.10 -13.02 -11.49
CA LEU A 174 -3.10 -12.01 -11.16
C LEU A 174 -3.82 -12.45 -9.88
N LEU A 175 -3.59 -11.72 -8.77
CA LEU A 175 -4.06 -12.11 -7.44
C LEU A 175 -5.32 -11.36 -6.99
N ALA A 176 -5.45 -10.09 -7.37
CA ALA A 176 -6.52 -9.25 -6.87
C ALA A 176 -7.00 -8.25 -7.91
N SER A 177 -8.20 -7.72 -7.71
CA SER A 177 -8.64 -6.51 -8.41
C SER A 177 -8.82 -5.37 -7.42
N TYR A 178 -8.18 -4.26 -7.73
CA TYR A 178 -8.26 -3.00 -7.01
C TYR A 178 -9.37 -2.13 -7.61
N ARG A 179 -10.27 -1.63 -6.77
CA ARG A 179 -11.40 -0.81 -7.25
C ARG A 179 -11.07 0.67 -7.24
N THR A 180 -11.30 1.31 -8.40
CA THR A 180 -11.14 2.77 -8.55
C THR A 180 -12.48 3.44 -8.86
N HIS A 181 -12.79 4.50 -8.13
CA HIS A 181 -13.94 5.35 -8.40
C HIS A 181 -13.70 6.76 -7.82
N PRO A 182 -14.44 7.80 -8.25
CA PRO A 182 -14.19 9.18 -7.81
C PRO A 182 -14.26 9.40 -6.29
N ALA A 183 -15.02 8.59 -5.58
CA ALA A 183 -15.16 8.68 -4.13
C ALA A 183 -14.11 7.88 -3.34
N THR A 184 -13.14 7.23 -3.99
CA THR A 184 -12.06 6.52 -3.29
C THR A 184 -11.29 7.48 -2.37
N LYS A 185 -10.83 6.94 -1.25
CA LYS A 185 -10.05 7.67 -0.25
C LYS A 185 -8.83 8.37 -0.86
N THR A 186 -8.15 7.69 -1.77
CA THR A 186 -6.98 8.19 -2.49
C THR A 186 -7.26 9.48 -3.25
N ASN A 187 -8.41 9.57 -3.94
CA ASN A 187 -8.80 10.75 -4.69
C ASN A 187 -9.23 11.91 -3.77
N ARG A 188 -9.87 11.60 -2.63
CA ARG A 188 -10.41 12.63 -1.72
C ARG A 188 -9.37 13.26 -0.81
N LEU A 189 -8.35 12.51 -0.39
CA LEU A 189 -7.38 12.91 0.64
C LEU A 189 -5.95 13.05 0.11
N GLU A 190 -5.78 13.36 -1.16
CA GLU A 190 -4.49 13.50 -1.83
C GLU A 190 -3.50 14.42 -1.08
N THR A 191 -4.01 15.54 -0.51
CA THR A 191 -3.16 16.45 0.27
C THR A 191 -2.57 15.80 1.51
N LEU A 192 -3.37 14.99 2.22
CA LEU A 192 -2.90 14.24 3.38
C LEU A 192 -1.88 13.19 2.95
N ALA A 193 -2.13 12.50 1.83
CA ALA A 193 -1.20 11.53 1.30
C ALA A 193 0.19 12.10 1.02
N TRP A 194 0.29 13.32 0.46
CA TRP A 194 1.58 13.98 0.24
C TRP A 194 2.26 14.39 1.54
N HIS A 195 1.51 14.84 2.54
CA HIS A 195 2.04 15.16 3.86
C HIS A 195 2.59 13.91 4.57
N GLU A 196 1.82 12.84 4.60
CA GLU A 196 2.25 11.57 5.20
C GLU A 196 3.45 10.97 4.46
N ARG A 197 3.49 11.03 3.11
CA ARG A 197 4.67 10.62 2.34
C ARG A 197 5.93 11.40 2.75
N GLU A 198 5.84 12.72 2.95
CA GLU A 198 6.98 13.51 3.43
C GLU A 198 7.48 12.99 4.78
N ILE A 199 6.59 12.68 5.72
CA ILE A 199 6.95 12.11 7.02
C ILE A 199 7.65 10.76 6.85
N VAL A 200 7.08 9.86 6.06
CA VAL A 200 7.63 8.53 5.79
C VAL A 200 9.01 8.62 5.14
N PHE A 201 9.18 9.46 4.12
CA PHE A 201 10.49 9.67 3.46
C PHE A 201 11.54 10.16 4.45
N ARG A 202 11.21 11.15 5.27
CA ARG A 202 12.14 11.68 6.29
C ARG A 202 12.51 10.65 7.33
N ARG A 203 11.54 9.87 7.82
CA ARG A 203 11.77 8.76 8.77
C ARG A 203 12.67 7.69 8.15
N THR A 204 12.34 7.21 6.95
CA THR A 204 13.11 6.19 6.23
C THR A 204 14.56 6.64 5.99
N LEU A 205 14.77 7.84 5.44
CA LEU A 205 16.09 8.38 5.14
C LEU A 205 16.91 8.79 6.38
N SER A 206 16.31 8.79 7.55
CA SER A 206 16.99 9.02 8.84
C SER A 206 17.24 7.72 9.61
N ASN A 207 16.64 6.62 9.19
CA ASN A 207 16.80 5.32 9.84
C ASN A 207 18.15 4.69 9.48
N LYS A 208 19.05 4.59 10.46
CA LYS A 208 20.42 4.04 10.30
C LYS A 208 20.47 2.57 9.81
N LYS A 209 19.35 1.85 9.89
CA LYS A 209 19.24 0.46 9.42
C LYS A 209 18.95 0.35 7.91
N MET A 210 18.67 1.46 7.23
CA MET A 210 18.46 1.46 5.78
C MET A 210 19.77 1.14 5.04
N PRO A 211 19.69 0.55 3.84
CA PRO A 211 20.85 0.26 3.01
C PRO A 211 21.74 1.47 2.76
N ALA A 212 23.05 1.25 2.63
CA ALA A 212 24.03 2.32 2.50
C ALA A 212 23.83 3.19 1.24
N ASP A 213 23.38 2.58 0.15
CA ASP A 213 23.03 3.27 -1.11
C ASP A 213 21.86 4.23 -0.94
N VAL A 214 20.86 3.89 -0.12
CA VAL A 214 19.74 4.79 0.23
C VAL A 214 20.26 6.01 0.97
N HIS A 215 21.19 5.83 1.92
CA HIS A 215 21.80 6.96 2.65
C HIS A 215 22.65 7.85 1.75
N ALA A 216 23.44 7.25 0.86
CA ALA A 216 24.28 8.00 -0.08
C ALA A 216 23.44 8.91 -0.99
N LEU A 217 22.23 8.48 -1.35
CA LEU A 217 21.33 9.19 -2.26
C LEU A 217 20.26 10.04 -1.56
N LYS A 218 20.35 10.23 -0.26
CA LYS A 218 19.34 10.97 0.54
C LYS A 218 18.94 12.31 -0.05
N LYS A 219 19.91 13.13 -0.48
CA LYS A 219 19.64 14.46 -1.07
C LYS A 219 18.93 14.33 -2.42
N GLU A 220 19.40 13.42 -3.27
CA GLU A 220 18.77 13.12 -4.57
C GLU A 220 17.31 12.70 -4.40
N ILE A 221 17.07 11.72 -3.54
CA ILE A 221 15.73 11.17 -3.24
C ILE A 221 14.79 12.28 -2.75
N MET A 222 15.23 13.12 -1.80
CA MET A 222 14.41 14.24 -1.31
C MET A 222 14.14 15.27 -2.39
N GLY A 223 15.12 15.53 -3.26
CA GLY A 223 14.95 16.41 -4.41
C GLY A 223 13.89 15.88 -5.39
N ILE A 224 13.95 14.58 -5.72
CA ILE A 224 12.93 13.91 -6.56
C ILE A 224 11.54 13.99 -5.90
N PHE A 225 11.47 13.68 -4.60
CA PHE A 225 10.22 13.74 -3.84
C PHE A 225 9.56 15.13 -3.94
N PHE A 226 10.29 16.19 -3.61
CA PHE A 226 9.73 17.54 -3.62
C PHE A 226 9.39 18.05 -5.03
N ARG A 227 10.16 17.66 -6.05
CA ARG A 227 9.81 17.96 -7.44
C ARG A 227 8.47 17.34 -7.82
N ARG A 228 8.26 16.08 -7.46
CA ARG A 228 7.00 15.38 -7.75
C ARG A 228 5.83 15.98 -6.98
N ALA A 229 6.02 16.28 -5.69
CA ALA A 229 5.03 16.99 -4.89
C ALA A 229 4.68 18.38 -5.47
N ALA A 230 5.68 19.11 -6.00
CA ALA A 230 5.44 20.39 -6.68
C ALA A 230 4.54 20.23 -7.90
N TYR A 231 4.82 19.25 -8.76
CA TYR A 231 3.99 18.95 -9.93
C TYR A 231 2.54 18.67 -9.55
N GLU A 232 2.31 17.77 -8.61
CA GLU A 232 0.95 17.41 -8.14
C GLU A 232 0.22 18.61 -7.51
N HIS A 233 0.95 19.45 -6.76
CA HIS A 233 0.37 20.67 -6.20
C HIS A 233 0.02 21.71 -7.27
N ILE A 234 0.79 21.79 -8.36
CA ILE A 234 0.46 22.65 -9.51
C ILE A 234 -0.80 22.12 -10.19
N CYS A 235 -0.86 20.83 -10.50
CA CYS A 235 -2.03 20.21 -11.14
C CYS A 235 -3.30 20.38 -10.30
N SER A 236 -3.15 20.39 -8.96
CA SER A 236 -4.26 20.58 -8.03
C SER A 236 -4.51 22.06 -7.66
N LEU A 237 -3.90 23.03 -8.38
CA LEU A 237 -4.03 24.47 -8.16
C LEU A 237 -3.65 24.94 -6.74
N ARG A 238 -2.74 24.25 -6.07
CA ARG A 238 -2.28 24.55 -4.70
C ARG A 238 -1.02 25.42 -4.71
N VAL A 239 -1.14 26.66 -5.11
CA VAL A 239 -0.05 27.58 -5.43
C VAL A 239 1.02 27.67 -4.31
N LEU A 240 0.61 27.94 -3.06
CA LEU A 240 1.56 28.09 -1.94
C LEU A 240 2.34 26.80 -1.65
N LYS A 241 1.68 25.64 -1.72
CA LYS A 241 2.33 24.34 -1.54
C LYS A 241 3.29 24.03 -2.69
N SER A 242 2.94 24.43 -3.91
CA SER A 242 3.81 24.31 -5.09
C SER A 242 5.11 25.08 -4.89
N PHE A 243 5.05 26.36 -4.49
CA PHE A 243 6.25 27.17 -4.23
C PHE A 243 7.15 26.56 -3.15
N ARG A 244 6.56 26.10 -2.01
CA ARG A 244 7.33 25.41 -0.98
C ARG A 244 8.05 24.17 -1.55
N SER A 245 7.34 23.35 -2.32
CA SER A 245 7.88 22.12 -2.88
C SER A 245 8.96 22.38 -3.93
N ILE A 246 8.79 23.39 -4.80
CA ILE A 246 9.81 23.83 -5.76
C ILE A 246 11.06 24.28 -5.00
N PHE A 247 10.92 25.18 -4.03
CA PHE A 247 12.04 25.66 -3.23
C PHE A 247 12.80 24.51 -2.56
N LEU A 248 12.12 23.61 -1.89
CA LEU A 248 12.74 22.45 -1.24
C LEU A 248 13.43 21.52 -2.24
N SER A 249 12.83 21.29 -3.41
CA SER A 249 13.46 20.50 -4.47
C SER A 249 14.83 21.08 -4.85
N LEU A 250 14.93 22.39 -5.00
CA LEU A 250 16.17 23.10 -5.34
C LEU A 250 17.19 23.07 -4.20
N VAL A 251 16.75 23.19 -2.95
CA VAL A 251 17.63 23.07 -1.78
C VAL A 251 18.28 21.68 -1.70
N TYR A 252 17.53 20.64 -2.00
CA TYR A 252 18.06 19.28 -1.97
C TYR A 252 18.90 18.92 -3.21
N ASN A 253 18.54 19.42 -4.39
CA ASN A 253 19.26 19.14 -5.62
C ASN A 253 19.19 20.34 -6.61
N PRO A 254 20.09 21.33 -6.50
CA PRO A 254 20.08 22.53 -7.33
C PRO A 254 20.34 22.26 -8.83
N PHE A 255 21.02 21.15 -9.17
CA PHE A 255 21.29 20.80 -10.58
C PHE A 255 20.04 20.38 -11.35
N GLN A 256 18.93 20.08 -10.69
CA GLN A 256 17.66 19.76 -11.35
C GLN A 256 17.02 20.96 -12.10
N LEU A 257 17.46 22.20 -11.84
CA LEU A 257 17.05 23.38 -12.62
C LEU A 257 17.43 23.28 -14.10
N PHE A 258 18.54 22.62 -14.39
CA PHE A 258 19.09 22.53 -15.75
C PHE A 258 18.52 21.34 -16.54
N ASP A 259 17.77 20.45 -15.90
CA ASP A 259 17.17 19.29 -16.55
C ASP A 259 15.71 19.60 -16.95
N LEU A 260 15.59 20.53 -17.91
CA LEU A 260 14.29 20.87 -18.51
C LEU A 260 13.58 19.66 -19.12
N GLY A 261 14.33 18.66 -19.60
CA GLY A 261 13.78 17.42 -20.14
C GLY A 261 13.02 16.58 -19.11
N LEU A 262 13.41 16.62 -17.85
CA LEU A 262 12.71 15.97 -16.75
C LEU A 262 11.40 16.70 -16.38
N TRP A 263 11.36 18.03 -16.47
CA TRP A 263 10.13 18.80 -16.26
C TRP A 263 9.10 18.54 -17.37
N PHE A 264 9.54 18.39 -18.64
CA PHE A 264 8.67 18.12 -19.78
C PHE A 264 8.21 16.66 -19.87
N LYS A 265 8.98 15.67 -19.38
CA LYS A 265 8.52 14.27 -19.32
C LYS A 265 7.34 14.06 -18.38
N PHE A 266 7.20 14.88 -17.35
CA PHE A 266 6.06 14.83 -16.41
C PHE A 266 4.78 15.46 -16.96
N ILE A 267 4.88 16.29 -18.02
CA ILE A 267 3.71 16.92 -18.66
C ILE A 267 3.06 15.97 -19.70
N ARG A 268 3.75 14.89 -20.10
CA ARG A 268 3.31 13.97 -21.18
C ARG A 268 2.77 12.60 -20.72
N ASN A 269 2.80 12.32 -19.45
CA ASN A 269 2.23 11.12 -18.84
C ASN A 269 1.26 11.53 -17.72
#